data_e1d8c41b43c8c582de4b64d922778927
#
_entry.id   e1d8c41b43c8c582de4b64d922778927
#
_cell.length_a   1.000
_cell.length_b   1.000
_cell.length_c   1.000
_cell.angle_alpha   90.00
_cell.angle_beta   90.00
_cell.angle_gamma   90.00
#
_symmetry.space_group_name_H-M   'P 1'
#
loop_
_entity.id
_entity.type
_entity.pdbx_description
1 polymer ?
#
loop_
_entity_poly.entity_id
_entity_poly.type
_entity_poly.pdbx_seq_one_letter_code
_entity_poly.pdbx_strand_id
1 'polypeptide(L)'
;MGTSFNPSITVSAGLLRNGNYVWSPFVAKLEARLRFAGVAYKSDTGSLSKAPRGKIPYITIQNPDTEDTEVVSDSSVIAARLMRDGLLHDLNAKLSPAERAQDYAICAMLEDKLYFYNVRNTFPTHVPD
;
A
#
# COMPACT_ATOMS: atom_id res chain seq x y z
N MET A 1 29.57 8.59 -9.15
CA MET A 1 28.84 7.33 -8.88
C MET A 1 27.75 7.64 -7.90
N GLY A 2 26.51 7.61 -8.35
CA GLY A 2 25.38 7.83 -7.46
C GLY A 2 25.29 6.66 -6.48
N THR A 3 25.30 6.93 -5.17
CA THR A 3 24.90 5.97 -4.16
C THR A 3 23.45 5.60 -4.45
N SER A 4 23.24 4.35 -4.88
CA SER A 4 21.91 3.83 -5.09
C SER A 4 21.19 3.86 -3.73
N PHE A 5 20.21 4.75 -3.58
CA PHE A 5 19.36 4.78 -2.40
C PHE A 5 18.61 3.45 -2.33
N ASN A 6 19.02 2.61 -1.43
CA ASN A 6 18.44 1.28 -1.25
C ASN A 6 17.95 1.12 0.21
N PRO A 7 16.82 1.74 0.55
CA PRO A 7 16.29 1.71 1.89
C PRO A 7 15.76 0.32 2.26
N SER A 8 15.77 -0.02 3.54
CA SER A 8 15.03 -1.18 4.04
C SER A 8 13.57 -0.83 4.21
N ILE A 9 12.69 -1.55 3.50
CA ILE A 9 11.25 -1.33 3.53
C ILE A 9 10.57 -2.46 4.29
N THR A 10 9.76 -2.12 5.27
CA THR A 10 8.89 -3.07 5.97
C THR A 10 7.44 -2.67 5.77
N VAL A 11 6.63 -3.59 5.25
CA VAL A 11 5.18 -3.42 5.05
C VAL A 11 4.45 -4.01 6.24
N SER A 12 3.71 -3.18 6.95
CA SER A 12 2.81 -3.62 8.02
C SER A 12 1.46 -3.99 7.42
N ALA A 13 1.22 -5.28 7.32
CA ALA A 13 0.15 -5.88 6.53
C ALA A 13 -1.06 -6.34 7.37
N GLY A 14 -0.99 -6.26 8.69
CA GLY A 14 -1.98 -6.84 9.59
C GLY A 14 -1.78 -8.34 9.79
N LEU A 15 -2.87 -9.07 9.99
CA LEU A 15 -2.80 -10.52 10.19
C LEU A 15 -2.19 -11.22 8.98
N LEU A 16 -0.99 -11.75 9.17
CA LEU A 16 -0.32 -12.57 8.17
C LEU A 16 -0.82 -14.01 8.29
N ARG A 17 -1.31 -14.56 7.18
CA ARG A 17 -1.56 -16.01 7.06
C ARG A 17 -0.43 -16.62 6.27
N ASN A 18 0.29 -17.56 6.86
CA ASN A 18 1.36 -18.30 6.18
C ASN A 18 0.86 -18.87 4.85
N GLY A 19 1.45 -18.43 3.75
CA GLY A 19 1.17 -18.92 2.40
C GLY A 19 -0.13 -18.43 1.75
N ASN A 20 -0.92 -17.60 2.40
CA ASN A 20 -2.19 -17.09 1.88
C ASN A 20 -2.17 -15.57 1.66
N TYR A 21 -3.09 -15.10 0.81
CA TYR A 21 -3.28 -13.69 0.55
C TYR A 21 -3.72 -12.93 1.82
N VAL A 22 -3.28 -11.68 1.91
CA VAL A 22 -3.69 -10.78 2.99
C VAL A 22 -5.14 -10.38 2.77
N TRP A 23 -5.90 -10.23 3.86
CA TRP A 23 -7.31 -9.85 3.78
C TRP A 23 -7.56 -8.44 3.23
N SER A 24 -6.63 -7.52 3.48
CA SER A 24 -6.77 -6.14 3.01
C SER A 24 -6.42 -6.00 1.54
N PRO A 25 -7.34 -5.57 0.67
CA PRO A 25 -7.06 -5.32 -0.73
C PRO A 25 -6.05 -4.17 -0.91
N PHE A 26 -5.99 -3.24 0.02
CA PHE A 26 -5.02 -2.14 0.00
C PHE A 26 -3.59 -2.63 0.25
N VAL A 27 -3.42 -3.61 1.15
CA VAL A 27 -2.14 -4.28 1.36
C VAL A 27 -1.75 -5.07 0.11
N ALA A 28 -2.68 -5.88 -0.43
CA ALA A 28 -2.44 -6.67 -1.63
C ALA A 28 -2.03 -5.78 -2.83
N LYS A 29 -2.71 -4.64 -3.01
CA LYS A 29 -2.37 -3.64 -4.03
C LYS A 29 -0.94 -3.12 -3.87
N LEU A 30 -0.54 -2.76 -2.66
CA LEU A 30 0.79 -2.26 -2.37
C LEU A 30 1.86 -3.32 -2.61
N GLU A 31 1.67 -4.52 -2.07
CA GLU A 31 2.63 -5.62 -2.25
C GLU A 31 2.78 -6.01 -3.72
N ALA A 32 1.69 -6.05 -4.47
CA ALA A 32 1.73 -6.30 -5.92
C ALA A 32 2.60 -5.26 -6.64
N ARG A 33 2.42 -3.97 -6.32
CA ARG A 33 3.23 -2.88 -6.87
C ARG A 33 4.72 -3.03 -6.56
N LEU A 34 5.07 -3.38 -5.32
CA LEU A 34 6.45 -3.62 -4.90
C LEU A 34 7.06 -4.80 -5.65
N ARG A 35 6.33 -5.90 -5.78
CA ARG A 35 6.78 -7.10 -6.49
C ARG A 35 6.97 -6.84 -7.99
N PHE A 36 6.04 -6.16 -8.65
CA PHE A 36 6.16 -5.80 -10.07
C PHE A 36 7.35 -4.87 -10.33
N ALA A 37 7.69 -4.02 -9.40
CA ALA A 37 8.86 -3.14 -9.50
C ALA A 37 10.17 -3.80 -9.09
N GLY A 38 10.14 -5.05 -8.59
CA GLY A 38 11.33 -5.75 -8.09
C GLY A 38 11.90 -5.16 -6.80
N VAL A 39 11.10 -4.39 -6.06
CA VAL A 39 11.53 -3.78 -4.79
C VAL A 39 11.51 -4.81 -3.69
N ALA A 40 12.64 -5.02 -3.04
CA ALA A 40 12.73 -5.89 -1.88
C ALA A 40 12.04 -5.24 -0.66
N TYR A 41 11.23 -6.01 0.04
CA TYR A 41 10.55 -5.58 1.26
C TYR A 41 10.37 -6.75 2.22
N LYS A 42 10.16 -6.43 3.48
CA LYS A 42 9.75 -7.38 4.52
C LYS A 42 8.27 -7.15 4.82
N SER A 43 7.52 -8.23 5.06
CA SER A 43 6.15 -8.13 5.57
C SER A 43 6.13 -8.40 7.06
N ASP A 44 5.43 -7.57 7.79
CA ASP A 44 5.22 -7.69 9.23
C ASP A 44 3.73 -7.54 9.55
N THR A 45 3.30 -8.12 10.66
CA THR A 45 1.93 -7.95 11.16
C THR A 45 1.65 -6.48 11.48
N GLY A 46 2.64 -5.79 12.00
CA GLY A 46 2.49 -4.40 12.44
C GLY A 46 1.60 -4.28 13.68
N SER A 47 1.22 -3.05 14.00
CA SER A 47 0.32 -2.75 15.10
C SER A 47 -0.60 -1.59 14.73
N LEU A 48 -1.89 -1.75 14.92
CA LEU A 48 -2.86 -0.67 14.71
C LEU A 48 -2.62 0.52 15.65
N SER A 49 -2.08 0.27 16.84
CA SER A 49 -1.72 1.33 17.79
C SER A 49 -0.50 2.14 17.35
N LYS A 50 0.39 1.55 16.55
CA LYS A 50 1.56 2.20 15.95
C LYS A 50 1.28 2.79 14.57
N ALA A 51 0.15 2.44 13.97
CA ALA A 51 -0.24 2.95 12.68
C ALA A 51 -0.58 4.45 12.79
N PRO A 52 0.00 5.34 11.96
CA PRO A 52 -0.21 6.79 12.07
C PRO A 52 -1.68 7.22 11.99
N ARG A 53 -2.53 6.43 11.34
CA ARG A 53 -3.97 6.66 11.18
C ARG A 53 -4.82 5.50 11.71
N GLY A 54 -4.27 4.62 12.53
CA GLY A 54 -4.97 3.42 13.00
C GLY A 54 -5.39 2.46 11.88
N LYS A 55 -4.79 2.54 10.69
CA LYS A 55 -5.13 1.75 9.50
C LYS A 55 -3.90 1.12 8.87
N ILE A 56 -4.11 -0.01 8.21
CA ILE A 56 -3.13 -0.69 7.36
C ILE A 56 -3.49 -0.48 5.88
N PRO A 57 -2.52 -0.55 4.95
CA PRO A 57 -1.09 -0.70 5.19
C PRO A 57 -0.42 0.60 5.68
N TYR A 58 0.65 0.43 6.39
CA TYR A 58 1.68 1.46 6.54
C TYR A 58 3.04 0.82 6.28
N ILE A 59 4.01 1.62 5.88
CA ILE A 59 5.39 1.15 5.68
C ILE A 59 6.32 1.88 6.63
N THR A 60 7.38 1.18 6.98
CA THR A 60 8.54 1.74 7.64
C THR A 60 9.69 1.75 6.64
N ILE A 61 10.25 2.92 6.39
CA ILE A 61 11.40 3.13 5.52
C ILE A 61 12.59 3.45 6.43
N GLN A 62 13.60 2.61 6.41
CA GLN A 62 14.83 2.83 7.16
C GLN A 62 15.96 3.17 6.19
N ASN A 63 16.60 4.31 6.42
CA ASN A 63 17.77 4.70 5.67
C ASN A 63 19.00 3.95 6.25
N PRO A 64 19.71 3.16 5.43
CA PRO A 64 20.86 2.39 5.92
C PRO A 64 22.03 3.27 6.37
N ASP A 65 22.13 4.50 5.84
CA ASP A 65 23.27 5.40 6.08
C ASP A 65 23.10 6.25 7.35
N THR A 66 21.86 6.60 7.72
CA THR A 66 21.58 7.51 8.84
C THR A 66 20.85 6.84 10.00
N GLU A 67 20.42 5.59 9.83
CA GLU A 67 19.52 4.86 10.73
C GLU A 67 18.17 5.55 10.97
N ASP A 68 17.89 6.63 10.25
CA ASP A 68 16.61 7.32 10.32
C ASP A 68 15.48 6.41 9.83
N THR A 69 14.41 6.43 10.59
CA THR A 69 13.22 5.63 10.30
C THR A 69 12.04 6.54 10.05
N GLU A 70 11.41 6.40 8.91
CA GLU A 70 10.19 7.12 8.56
C GLU A 70 9.02 6.16 8.42
N VAL A 71 7.85 6.56 8.90
CA VAL A 71 6.61 5.79 8.78
C VAL A 71 5.66 6.52 7.84
N VAL A 72 5.19 5.84 6.80
CA VAL A 72 4.25 6.37 5.81
C VAL A 72 3.01 5.50 5.79
N SER A 73 1.85 6.10 5.89
CA SER A 73 0.56 5.40 5.88
C SER A 73 -0.28 5.77 4.65
N ASP A 74 -1.29 4.95 4.36
CA ASP A 74 -2.15 5.01 3.18
C ASP A 74 -1.47 4.51 1.91
N SER A 75 -2.09 3.51 1.27
CA SER A 75 -1.51 2.82 0.12
C SER A 75 -1.22 3.74 -1.06
N SER A 76 -2.03 4.78 -1.27
CA SER A 76 -1.84 5.74 -2.36
C SER A 76 -0.72 6.73 -2.03
N VAL A 77 -0.63 7.18 -0.78
CA VAL A 77 0.45 8.06 -0.31
C VAL A 77 1.78 7.31 -0.32
N ILE A 78 1.79 6.06 0.10
CA ILE A 78 2.97 5.18 0.05
C ILE A 78 3.45 5.04 -1.39
N ALA A 79 2.56 4.72 -2.33
CA ALA A 79 2.93 4.58 -3.73
C ALA A 79 3.51 5.88 -4.31
N ALA A 80 2.89 7.03 -4.03
CA ALA A 80 3.38 8.34 -4.46
C ALA A 80 4.78 8.65 -3.88
N ARG A 81 5.00 8.31 -2.60
CA ARG A 81 6.30 8.48 -1.95
C ARG A 81 7.37 7.63 -2.62
N LEU A 82 7.11 6.34 -2.83
CA LEU A 82 8.06 5.42 -3.44
C LEU A 82 8.33 5.75 -4.92
N MET A 83 7.34 6.31 -5.64
CA MET A 83 7.56 6.85 -6.99
C MET A 83 8.48 8.07 -6.98
N ARG A 84 8.28 9.00 -6.04
CA ARG A 84 9.16 10.16 -5.87
C ARG A 84 10.60 9.78 -5.56
N ASP A 85 10.78 8.73 -4.75
CA ASP A 85 12.09 8.21 -4.38
C ASP A 85 12.73 7.34 -5.48
N GLY A 86 12.05 7.17 -6.63
CA GLY A 86 12.55 6.38 -7.77
C GLY A 86 12.48 4.86 -7.59
N LEU A 87 11.82 4.38 -6.54
CA LEU A 87 11.68 2.95 -6.25
C LEU A 87 10.51 2.30 -7.00
N LEU A 88 9.45 3.06 -7.31
CA LEU A 88 8.34 2.63 -8.13
C LEU A 88 8.23 3.44 -9.41
N HIS A 89 7.84 2.78 -10.49
CA HIS A 89 7.48 3.48 -11.72
C HIS A 89 6.06 4.05 -11.64
N ASP A 90 5.87 5.25 -12.20
CA ASP A 90 4.52 5.78 -12.43
C ASP A 90 3.87 5.02 -13.58
N LEU A 91 2.89 4.16 -13.26
CA LEU A 91 2.14 3.39 -14.25
C LEU A 91 1.33 4.29 -15.19
N ASN A 92 1.03 5.51 -14.76
CA ASN A 92 0.23 6.49 -15.49
C ASN A 92 1.09 7.50 -16.27
N ALA A 93 2.42 7.29 -16.31
CA ALA A 93 3.35 8.24 -16.95
C ALA A 93 3.00 8.53 -18.42
N LYS A 94 2.46 7.54 -19.14
CA LYS A 94 2.12 7.66 -20.57
C LYS A 94 0.67 8.06 -20.83
N LEU A 95 -0.16 8.18 -19.80
CA LEU A 95 -1.56 8.54 -19.95
C LEU A 95 -1.72 10.04 -20.22
N SER A 96 -2.64 10.37 -21.13
CA SER A 96 -3.11 11.74 -21.32
C SER A 96 -3.85 12.26 -20.08
N PRO A 97 -4.06 13.58 -19.95
CA PRO A 97 -4.84 14.13 -18.83
C PRO A 97 -6.24 13.55 -18.71
N ALA A 98 -6.92 13.28 -19.82
CA ALA A 98 -8.24 12.67 -19.84
C ALA A 98 -8.23 11.23 -19.34
N GLU A 99 -7.26 10.43 -19.80
CA GLU A 99 -7.07 9.05 -19.34
C GLU A 99 -6.69 8.98 -17.85
N ARG A 100 -5.88 9.92 -17.37
CA ARG A 100 -5.58 10.03 -15.92
C ARG A 100 -6.83 10.34 -15.11
N ALA A 101 -7.70 11.22 -15.60
CA ALA A 101 -8.98 11.51 -14.95
C ALA A 101 -9.89 10.28 -14.88
N GLN A 102 -9.94 9.47 -15.95
CA GLN A 102 -10.65 8.20 -15.97
C GLN A 102 -10.05 7.20 -14.99
N ASP A 103 -8.73 7.07 -14.94
CA ASP A 103 -8.04 6.19 -14.00
C ASP A 103 -8.40 6.55 -12.55
N TYR A 104 -8.32 7.83 -12.19
CA TYR A 104 -8.71 8.29 -10.85
C TYR A 104 -10.18 8.01 -10.53
N ALA A 105 -11.08 8.17 -11.50
CA ALA A 105 -12.51 7.88 -11.30
C ALA A 105 -12.74 6.38 -11.06
N ILE A 106 -12.07 5.51 -11.83
CA ILE A 106 -12.15 4.06 -11.66
C ILE A 106 -11.55 3.63 -10.32
N CYS A 107 -10.39 4.16 -9.95
CA CYS A 107 -9.77 3.89 -8.66
C CYS A 107 -10.69 4.29 -7.50
N ALA A 108 -11.28 5.48 -7.54
CA ALA A 108 -12.22 5.94 -6.53
C ALA A 108 -13.46 5.03 -6.44
N MET A 109 -14.01 4.63 -7.58
CA MET A 109 -15.14 3.69 -7.62
C MET A 109 -14.78 2.34 -6.97
N LEU A 110 -13.61 1.79 -7.27
CA LEU A 110 -13.17 0.51 -6.72
C LEU A 110 -12.87 0.61 -5.21
N GLU A 111 -12.21 1.66 -4.78
CA GLU A 111 -11.79 1.84 -3.39
C GLU A 111 -12.95 2.27 -2.48
N ASP A 112 -13.87 3.13 -2.98
CA ASP A 112 -14.96 3.66 -2.17
C ASP A 112 -16.26 2.83 -2.25
N LYS A 113 -16.55 2.22 -3.40
CA LYS A 113 -17.80 1.50 -3.60
C LYS A 113 -17.62 -0.01 -3.55
N LEU A 114 -16.79 -0.56 -4.43
CA LEU A 114 -16.62 -2.01 -4.53
C LEU A 114 -16.05 -2.59 -3.25
N TYR A 115 -15.10 -1.90 -2.62
CA TYR A 115 -14.53 -2.33 -1.34
C TYR A 115 -15.61 -2.47 -0.26
N PHE A 116 -16.47 -1.46 -0.09
CA PHE A 116 -17.55 -1.51 0.91
C PHE A 116 -18.59 -2.59 0.61
N TYR A 117 -18.95 -2.80 -0.64
CA TYR A 117 -19.81 -3.91 -1.02
C TYR A 117 -19.19 -5.27 -0.68
N ASN A 118 -17.90 -5.43 -0.96
CA ASN A 118 -17.19 -6.67 -0.63
C ASN A 118 -17.13 -6.91 0.89
N VAL A 119 -16.81 -5.89 1.66
CA VAL A 119 -16.80 -5.98 3.14
C VAL A 119 -18.18 -6.35 3.68
N ARG A 120 -19.24 -5.72 3.18
CA ARG A 120 -20.62 -6.00 3.60
C ARG A 120 -21.03 -7.44 3.29
N ASN A 121 -20.63 -7.98 2.15
CA ASN A 121 -20.94 -9.36 1.78
C ASN A 121 -20.10 -10.39 2.55
N THR A 122 -18.86 -10.05 2.88
CA THR A 122 -17.93 -10.94 3.61
C THR A 122 -18.24 -10.98 5.10
N PHE A 123 -18.67 -9.86 5.66
CA PHE A 123 -19.00 -9.69 7.08
C PHE A 123 -20.44 -9.17 7.23
N PRO A 124 -21.46 -10.01 6.97
CA PRO A 124 -22.82 -9.58 7.17
C PRO A 124 -23.02 -9.18 8.64
N THR A 125 -23.37 -7.93 8.88
CA THR A 125 -23.82 -7.50 10.19
C THR A 125 -25.11 -8.24 10.47
N HIS A 126 -25.06 -9.17 11.39
CA HIS A 126 -26.29 -9.76 11.97
C HIS A 126 -26.97 -8.63 12.74
N VAL A 127 -27.97 -8.02 12.12
CA VAL A 127 -28.96 -7.20 12.85
C VAL A 127 -29.91 -8.21 13.45
N PRO A 128 -29.96 -8.40 14.77
CA PRO A 128 -31.03 -9.21 15.37
C PRO A 128 -32.37 -8.50 15.13
N ASP A 129 -33.36 -9.25 14.65
CA ASP A 129 -34.75 -8.83 14.57
C ASP A 129 -35.32 -8.44 15.94
#